data_d71ffdea8ec3d42eada8488b066b47a5
#
_entry.id   d71ffdea8ec3d42eada8488b066b47a5
#
_cell.length_a   1.000
_cell.length_b   1.000
_cell.length_c   1.000
_cell.angle_alpha   90.00
_cell.angle_beta   90.00
_cell.angle_gamma   90.00
#
_symmetry.space_group_name_H-M   'P 1'
#
loop_
_entity.id
_entity.type
_entity.pdbx_description
1 polymer ?
#
loop_
_entity_poly.entity_id
_entity_poly.type
_entity_poly.pdbx_seq_one_letter_code
_entity_poly.pdbx_strand_id
1 'polypeptide(L)'
;MRKAYRRCYSGYDERASLDKTYFHQLNKPKLTQPALIVGLPGFGNVGKIATRMLIKFAGAKPFAELYSPLFPDYVVINHEGICRPPRYEFYSSATEKRNLIILTGDTQPSLDDVVAHYELCSEILDYIQEYDVQFLIVMGGVPVAAPKKEVYVAATSPALLKDITDKGAVIYGKGRIMGGTGLLLGLAKKRGLDGVCLLGSTTGMRADRGAGLEVFKLLSKILGTEVKEAL
;
A
#
# COMPACT_ATOMS: atom_id res chain seq x y z
N MET A 1 -17.78 -32.72 -9.26
CA MET A 1 -16.65 -31.77 -9.21
C MET A 1 -16.90 -30.38 -9.83
N ARG A 2 -17.78 -30.18 -10.82
CA ARG A 2 -18.05 -28.84 -11.43
C ARG A 2 -18.89 -27.87 -10.59
N LYS A 3 -19.62 -28.29 -9.56
CA LYS A 3 -20.48 -27.42 -8.72
C LYS A 3 -19.75 -26.71 -7.57
N ALA A 4 -18.59 -27.19 -7.12
CA ALA A 4 -17.83 -26.56 -6.04
C ALA A 4 -16.99 -25.37 -6.54
N TYR A 5 -16.62 -25.35 -7.81
CA TYR A 5 -15.82 -24.30 -8.44
C TYR A 5 -16.55 -22.96 -8.61
N ARG A 6 -17.89 -23.00 -8.77
CA ARG A 6 -18.71 -21.78 -8.97
C ARG A 6 -18.92 -20.93 -7.72
N ARG A 7 -18.60 -21.41 -6.53
CA ARG A 7 -18.90 -20.70 -5.27
C ARG A 7 -17.83 -19.69 -4.84
N CYS A 8 -16.63 -19.77 -5.39
CA CYS A 8 -15.54 -18.83 -5.06
C CYS A 8 -15.40 -17.64 -6.01
N TYR A 9 -16.10 -17.63 -7.16
CA TYR A 9 -15.95 -16.63 -8.23
C TYR A 9 -17.29 -16.11 -8.76
N SER A 10 -18.31 -16.00 -7.94
CA SER A 10 -19.61 -15.45 -8.33
C SER A 10 -19.57 -13.92 -8.43
N GLY A 11 -18.79 -13.38 -9.36
CA GLY A 11 -18.65 -11.94 -9.59
C GLY A 11 -17.68 -11.59 -10.71
N TYR A 12 -17.05 -12.57 -11.32
CA TYR A 12 -16.25 -12.34 -12.52
C TYR A 12 -17.21 -12.12 -13.69
N ASP A 13 -17.27 -10.89 -14.19
CA ASP A 13 -17.79 -10.67 -15.54
C ASP A 13 -16.78 -11.31 -16.51
N GLU A 14 -17.09 -12.52 -17.01
CA GLU A 14 -16.26 -13.30 -17.95
C GLU A 14 -15.97 -12.54 -19.26
N ARG A 15 -16.49 -11.32 -19.43
CA ARG A 15 -16.34 -10.45 -20.59
C ARG A 15 -15.61 -9.14 -20.29
N ALA A 16 -15.08 -8.96 -19.07
CA ALA A 16 -14.30 -7.76 -18.79
C ALA A 16 -12.99 -7.81 -19.57
N SER A 17 -12.98 -7.20 -20.75
CA SER A 17 -11.76 -6.90 -21.49
C SER A 17 -10.92 -5.97 -20.64
N LEU A 18 -9.63 -6.32 -20.40
CA LEU A 18 -8.67 -5.48 -19.66
C LEU A 18 -8.20 -4.29 -20.52
N ASP A 19 -9.12 -3.60 -21.19
CA ASP A 19 -8.80 -2.44 -22.03
C ASP A 19 -8.55 -1.18 -21.19
N LYS A 20 -8.98 -1.18 -19.93
CA LYS A 20 -8.83 -0.08 -18.97
C LYS A 20 -8.71 -0.58 -17.54
N THR A 21 -8.20 0.28 -16.67
CA THR A 21 -8.22 0.05 -15.22
C THR A 21 -9.65 -0.08 -14.72
N TYR A 22 -9.91 -1.10 -13.89
CA TYR A 22 -11.21 -1.26 -13.23
C TYR A 22 -11.05 -1.80 -11.81
N PHE A 23 -12.05 -1.49 -10.97
CA PHE A 23 -12.16 -2.00 -9.60
C PHE A 23 -13.20 -3.11 -9.55
N HIS A 24 -12.77 -4.29 -9.10
CA HIS A 24 -13.65 -5.39 -8.77
C HIS A 24 -14.04 -5.30 -7.30
N GLN A 25 -15.27 -4.85 -7.03
CA GLN A 25 -15.79 -4.70 -5.69
C GLN A 25 -16.24 -6.06 -5.12
N LEU A 26 -15.61 -6.53 -4.05
CA LEU A 26 -15.98 -7.77 -3.34
C LEU A 26 -17.08 -7.52 -2.31
N ASN A 27 -16.96 -6.40 -1.58
CA ASN A 27 -17.98 -5.91 -0.65
C ASN A 27 -17.78 -4.41 -0.41
N LYS A 28 -18.76 -3.72 0.18
CA LYS A 28 -18.66 -2.29 0.50
C LYS A 28 -18.59 -2.11 2.03
N PRO A 29 -17.37 -1.91 2.60
CA PRO A 29 -17.22 -1.73 4.03
C PRO A 29 -17.82 -0.38 4.47
N LYS A 30 -18.42 -0.37 5.66
CA LYS A 30 -18.86 0.87 6.30
C LYS A 30 -17.69 1.44 7.10
N LEU A 31 -17.08 2.49 6.59
CA LEU A 31 -15.94 3.16 7.20
C LEU A 31 -16.26 4.64 7.39
N THR A 32 -15.76 5.23 8.47
CA THR A 32 -15.88 6.67 8.74
C THR A 32 -14.49 7.26 8.75
N GLN A 33 -14.20 8.16 7.82
CA GLN A 33 -12.92 8.85 7.66
C GLN A 33 -11.69 7.94 7.83
N PRO A 34 -11.59 6.86 7.06
CA PRO A 34 -10.48 5.92 7.20
C PRO A 34 -9.16 6.58 6.80
N ALA A 35 -8.06 6.11 7.41
CA ALA A 35 -6.73 6.39 6.87
C ALA A 35 -6.41 5.39 5.76
N LEU A 36 -5.82 5.87 4.66
CA LEU A 36 -5.26 5.01 3.63
C LEU A 36 -3.82 4.63 3.98
N ILE A 37 -3.54 3.34 4.08
CA ILE A 37 -2.19 2.81 4.30
C ILE A 37 -1.76 2.06 3.04
N VAL A 38 -0.66 2.48 2.42
CA VAL A 38 -0.19 1.91 1.15
C VAL A 38 1.18 1.27 1.30
N GLY A 39 1.32 0.03 0.86
CA GLY A 39 2.61 -0.64 0.76
C GLY A 39 2.68 -1.56 -0.45
N LEU A 40 3.21 -1.01 -1.54
CA LEU A 40 3.42 -1.70 -2.81
C LEU A 40 4.80 -2.35 -2.87
N PRO A 41 5.02 -3.33 -3.76
CA PRO A 41 6.36 -3.86 -4.06
C PRO A 41 7.32 -2.74 -4.46
N GLY A 42 8.58 -2.86 -4.03
CA GLY A 42 9.62 -1.89 -4.32
C GLY A 42 10.93 -2.32 -3.65
N PHE A 43 11.82 -1.38 -3.39
CA PHE A 43 13.12 -1.68 -2.76
C PHE A 43 12.97 -2.49 -1.48
N GLY A 44 13.62 -3.66 -1.46
CA GLY A 44 13.57 -4.60 -0.34
C GLY A 44 12.16 -5.13 -0.03
N ASN A 45 11.14 -4.86 -0.86
CA ASN A 45 9.72 -5.12 -0.58
C ASN A 45 9.27 -4.58 0.79
N VAL A 46 9.95 -3.57 1.32
CA VAL A 46 9.75 -3.04 2.68
C VAL A 46 8.30 -2.63 2.92
N GLY A 47 7.73 -1.80 2.02
CA GLY A 47 6.34 -1.37 2.10
C GLY A 47 5.36 -2.55 2.08
N LYS A 48 5.52 -3.49 1.14
CA LYS A 48 4.67 -4.69 1.02
C LYS A 48 4.75 -5.56 2.27
N ILE A 49 5.94 -5.73 2.85
CA ILE A 49 6.14 -6.51 4.08
C ILE A 49 5.43 -5.85 5.27
N ALA A 50 5.65 -4.55 5.48
CA ALA A 50 5.00 -3.80 6.55
C ALA A 50 3.46 -3.83 6.42
N THR A 51 2.94 -3.69 5.20
CA THR A 51 1.49 -3.78 4.92
C THR A 51 0.93 -5.16 5.22
N ARG A 52 1.62 -6.24 4.85
CA ARG A 52 1.19 -7.61 5.19
C ARG A 52 1.15 -7.86 6.70
N MET A 53 2.11 -7.29 7.43
CA MET A 53 2.11 -7.33 8.90
C MET A 53 0.89 -6.59 9.45
N LEU A 54 0.58 -5.40 8.92
CA LEU A 54 -0.60 -4.62 9.32
C LEU A 54 -1.91 -5.37 9.03
N ILE A 55 -2.08 -5.93 7.82
CA ILE A 55 -3.27 -6.71 7.44
C ILE A 55 -3.53 -7.82 8.46
N LYS A 56 -2.48 -8.59 8.80
CA LYS A 56 -2.58 -9.66 9.79
C LYS A 56 -2.89 -9.13 11.19
N PHE A 57 -2.18 -8.09 11.62
CA PHE A 57 -2.33 -7.48 12.95
C PHE A 57 -3.72 -6.89 13.15
N ALA A 58 -4.23 -6.14 12.15
CA ALA A 58 -5.54 -5.48 12.21
C ALA A 58 -6.72 -6.42 11.86
N GLY A 59 -6.46 -7.68 11.52
CA GLY A 59 -7.49 -8.61 11.05
C GLY A 59 -8.24 -8.10 9.83
N ALA A 60 -7.58 -7.31 8.98
CA ALA A 60 -8.21 -6.63 7.86
C ALA A 60 -8.74 -7.61 6.82
N LYS A 61 -9.90 -7.29 6.23
CA LYS A 61 -10.58 -8.13 5.24
C LYS A 61 -10.50 -7.50 3.84
N PRO A 62 -10.29 -8.31 2.79
CA PRO A 62 -10.32 -7.82 1.42
C PRO A 62 -11.72 -7.30 1.08
N PHE A 63 -11.80 -6.18 0.37
CA PHE A 63 -13.07 -5.61 -0.04
C PHE A 63 -13.11 -5.16 -1.51
N ALA A 64 -11.96 -4.93 -2.14
CA ALA A 64 -11.88 -4.63 -3.57
C ALA A 64 -10.51 -5.05 -4.16
N GLU A 65 -10.49 -5.24 -5.46
CA GLU A 65 -9.31 -5.52 -6.26
C GLU A 65 -9.24 -4.53 -7.42
N LEU A 66 -8.04 -4.06 -7.77
CA LEU A 66 -7.81 -3.23 -8.94
C LEU A 66 -7.02 -4.02 -9.96
N TYR A 67 -7.55 -4.11 -11.16
CA TYR A 67 -6.91 -4.68 -12.34
C TYR A 67 -6.64 -3.59 -13.37
N SER A 68 -5.52 -3.68 -14.08
CA SER A 68 -5.13 -2.66 -15.04
C SER A 68 -4.26 -3.22 -16.16
N PRO A 69 -4.46 -2.78 -17.42
CA PRO A 69 -3.55 -3.08 -18.52
C PRO A 69 -2.18 -2.40 -18.35
N LEU A 70 -2.05 -1.49 -17.40
CA LEU A 70 -0.79 -0.80 -17.06
C LEU A 70 0.15 -1.62 -16.19
N PHE A 71 -0.28 -2.81 -15.74
CA PHE A 71 0.59 -3.74 -15.04
C PHE A 71 1.46 -4.52 -16.02
N PRO A 72 2.65 -4.98 -15.57
CA PRO A 72 3.50 -5.83 -16.39
C PRO A 72 2.81 -7.11 -16.88
N ASP A 73 3.24 -7.62 -18.02
CA ASP A 73 2.67 -8.72 -18.79
C ASP A 73 3.02 -10.11 -18.26
N TYR A 74 2.71 -10.39 -17.00
CA TYR A 74 2.84 -11.72 -16.41
C TYR A 74 1.58 -12.16 -15.67
N VAL A 75 1.54 -13.42 -15.31
CA VAL A 75 0.51 -13.97 -14.42
C VAL A 75 1.11 -14.39 -13.09
N VAL A 76 0.33 -14.26 -12.05
CA VAL A 76 0.64 -14.76 -10.71
C VAL A 76 0.06 -16.17 -10.58
N ILE A 77 0.88 -17.13 -10.19
CA ILE A 77 0.46 -18.51 -9.93
C ILE A 77 0.38 -18.73 -8.42
N ASN A 78 -0.73 -19.27 -7.94
CA ASN A 78 -0.88 -19.65 -6.54
C ASN A 78 -0.28 -21.05 -6.27
N HIS A 79 -0.30 -21.49 -5.01
CA HIS A 79 0.25 -22.80 -4.60
C HIS A 79 -0.51 -24.01 -5.17
N GLU A 80 -1.71 -23.80 -5.71
CA GLU A 80 -2.52 -24.82 -6.39
C GLU A 80 -2.27 -24.85 -7.91
N GLY A 81 -1.38 -24.00 -8.43
CA GLY A 81 -1.10 -23.88 -9.85
C GLY A 81 -2.11 -23.04 -10.64
N ILE A 82 -3.02 -22.33 -9.95
CA ILE A 82 -4.03 -21.49 -10.61
C ILE A 82 -3.46 -20.10 -10.88
N CYS A 83 -3.59 -19.64 -12.12
CA CYS A 83 -3.10 -18.35 -12.56
C CYS A 83 -4.15 -17.24 -12.47
N ARG A 84 -3.67 -16.00 -12.29
CA ARG A 84 -4.45 -14.78 -12.42
C ARG A 84 -3.57 -13.62 -12.90
N PRO A 85 -4.13 -12.57 -13.49
CA PRO A 85 -3.40 -11.33 -13.75
C PRO A 85 -2.87 -10.70 -12.45
N PRO A 86 -1.81 -9.86 -12.53
CA PRO A 86 -1.40 -9.04 -11.39
C PRO A 86 -2.49 -8.04 -11.02
N ARG A 87 -2.56 -7.70 -9.74
CA ARG A 87 -3.57 -6.79 -9.21
C ARG A 87 -3.08 -6.01 -8.00
N TYR A 88 -3.80 -4.94 -7.67
CA TYR A 88 -3.79 -4.35 -6.34
C TYR A 88 -4.97 -4.88 -5.52
N GLU A 89 -4.78 -4.95 -4.23
CA GLU A 89 -5.75 -5.48 -3.28
C GLU A 89 -6.02 -4.44 -2.19
N PHE A 90 -7.30 -4.15 -1.99
CA PHE A 90 -7.78 -3.25 -0.95
C PHE A 90 -8.38 -4.05 0.19
N TYR A 91 -7.87 -3.80 1.39
CA TYR A 91 -8.36 -4.38 2.63
C TYR A 91 -8.96 -3.28 3.51
N SER A 92 -9.93 -3.63 4.31
CA SER A 92 -10.52 -2.73 5.31
C SER A 92 -10.44 -3.32 6.71
N SER A 93 -10.24 -2.46 7.68
CA SER A 93 -10.34 -2.79 9.09
C SER A 93 -11.04 -1.64 9.82
N ALA A 94 -12.09 -1.97 10.56
CA ALA A 94 -12.76 -1.05 11.49
C ALA A 94 -12.22 -1.36 12.89
N THR A 95 -11.34 -0.54 13.40
CA THR A 95 -10.85 -0.63 14.77
C THR A 95 -11.49 0.44 15.63
N GLU A 96 -11.54 0.23 16.95
CA GLU A 96 -12.09 1.24 17.89
C GLU A 96 -11.37 2.58 17.80
N LYS A 97 -10.10 2.58 17.42
CA LYS A 97 -9.27 3.79 17.34
C LYS A 97 -9.33 4.49 15.99
N ARG A 98 -9.34 3.73 14.89
CA ARG A 98 -9.32 4.29 13.54
C ARG A 98 -9.75 3.27 12.50
N ASN A 99 -10.56 3.69 11.56
CA ASN A 99 -10.86 2.89 10.37
C ASN A 99 -9.68 2.96 9.40
N LEU A 100 -9.37 1.83 8.78
CA LEU A 100 -8.26 1.71 7.84
C LEU A 100 -8.73 1.18 6.49
N ILE A 101 -8.22 1.78 5.42
CA ILE A 101 -8.13 1.17 4.09
C ILE A 101 -6.65 0.84 3.89
N ILE A 102 -6.36 -0.39 3.54
CA ILE A 102 -4.99 -0.87 3.36
C ILE A 102 -4.84 -1.35 1.92
N LEU A 103 -3.91 -0.75 1.19
CA LEU A 103 -3.61 -1.05 -0.20
C LEU A 103 -2.26 -1.75 -0.31
N THR A 104 -2.26 -2.90 -0.97
CA THR A 104 -1.04 -3.62 -1.37
C THR A 104 -1.23 -4.19 -2.77
N GLY A 105 -0.25 -4.93 -3.30
CA GLY A 105 -0.39 -5.52 -4.63
C GLY A 105 0.75 -6.45 -5.01
N ASP A 106 0.65 -7.00 -6.21
CA ASP A 106 1.64 -7.93 -6.75
C ASP A 106 2.86 -7.21 -7.32
N THR A 107 2.64 -6.05 -7.93
CA THR A 107 3.62 -5.32 -8.74
C THR A 107 3.40 -3.81 -8.67
N GLN A 108 4.16 -3.08 -9.44
CA GLN A 108 3.91 -1.70 -9.89
C GLN A 108 4.09 -1.67 -11.41
N PRO A 109 3.64 -0.64 -12.13
CA PRO A 109 4.02 -0.41 -13.51
C PRO A 109 5.54 -0.44 -13.69
N SER A 110 6.01 -0.66 -14.92
CA SER A 110 7.44 -0.51 -15.23
C SER A 110 7.92 0.89 -14.83
N LEU A 111 9.14 0.99 -14.28
CA LEU A 111 9.72 2.29 -13.89
C LEU A 111 9.84 3.27 -15.07
N ASP A 112 9.93 2.76 -16.27
CA ASP A 112 10.04 3.56 -17.51
C ASP A 112 8.66 4.05 -17.99
N ASP A 113 7.56 3.45 -17.51
CA ASP A 113 6.21 3.86 -17.86
C ASP A 113 5.67 4.92 -16.88
N VAL A 114 6.13 6.15 -17.10
CA VAL A 114 5.74 7.30 -16.25
C VAL A 114 4.24 7.57 -16.30
N VAL A 115 3.61 7.41 -17.47
CA VAL A 115 2.17 7.66 -17.64
C VAL A 115 1.36 6.67 -16.81
N ALA A 116 1.69 5.39 -16.87
CA ALA A 116 1.03 4.34 -16.08
C ALA A 116 1.08 4.61 -14.57
N HIS A 117 2.20 5.11 -14.06
CA HIS A 117 2.29 5.49 -12.66
C HIS A 117 1.34 6.63 -12.28
N TYR A 118 1.23 7.67 -13.11
CA TYR A 118 0.31 8.79 -12.87
C TYR A 118 -1.15 8.35 -12.95
N GLU A 119 -1.51 7.57 -13.96
CA GLU A 119 -2.87 7.06 -14.15
C GLU A 119 -3.30 6.18 -12.97
N LEU A 120 -2.53 5.16 -12.61
CA LEU A 120 -2.87 4.28 -11.49
C LEU A 120 -2.93 5.01 -10.15
N CYS A 121 -2.01 5.94 -9.88
CA CYS A 121 -2.06 6.72 -8.66
C CYS A 121 -3.29 7.64 -8.61
N SER A 122 -3.70 8.21 -9.75
CA SER A 122 -4.91 9.02 -9.82
C SER A 122 -6.17 8.18 -9.61
N GLU A 123 -6.29 7.04 -10.28
CA GLU A 123 -7.39 6.09 -10.12
C GLU A 123 -7.55 5.63 -8.66
N ILE A 124 -6.43 5.32 -7.98
CA ILE A 124 -6.45 4.97 -6.56
C ILE A 124 -6.99 6.12 -5.72
N LEU A 125 -6.50 7.35 -5.95
CA LEU A 125 -6.93 8.52 -5.19
C LEU A 125 -8.39 8.88 -5.47
N ASP A 126 -8.89 8.68 -6.70
CA ASP A 126 -10.29 8.89 -7.06
C ASP A 126 -11.19 7.85 -6.36
N TYR A 127 -10.80 6.58 -6.40
CA TYR A 127 -11.54 5.51 -5.75
C TYR A 127 -11.68 5.70 -4.23
N ILE A 128 -10.62 6.11 -3.54
CA ILE A 128 -10.68 6.29 -2.08
C ILE A 128 -11.47 7.52 -1.64
N GLN A 129 -11.74 8.47 -2.54
CA GLN A 129 -12.61 9.63 -2.22
C GLN A 129 -14.03 9.19 -1.86
N GLU A 130 -14.52 8.08 -2.39
CA GLU A 130 -15.82 7.51 -2.01
C GLU A 130 -15.92 7.14 -0.52
N TYR A 131 -14.77 6.99 0.17
CA TYR A 131 -14.69 6.63 1.58
C TYR A 131 -14.32 7.80 2.50
N ASP A 132 -14.26 9.04 1.97
CA ASP A 132 -13.89 10.25 2.74
C ASP A 132 -12.50 10.12 3.41
N VAL A 133 -11.52 9.58 2.70
CA VAL A 133 -10.12 9.50 3.16
C VAL A 133 -9.54 10.91 3.21
N GLN A 134 -9.03 11.31 4.39
CA GLN A 134 -8.39 12.62 4.61
C GLN A 134 -6.88 12.51 4.87
N PHE A 135 -6.41 11.31 5.18
CA PHE A 135 -5.02 11.07 5.56
C PHE A 135 -4.47 9.79 4.95
N LEU A 136 -3.25 9.86 4.43
CA LEU A 136 -2.59 8.66 3.91
C LEU A 136 -1.19 8.46 4.49
N ILE A 137 -0.79 7.18 4.61
CA ILE A 137 0.57 6.76 4.91
C ILE A 137 1.03 5.84 3.78
N VAL A 138 2.03 6.27 3.04
CA VAL A 138 2.68 5.41 2.03
C VAL A 138 3.97 4.84 2.61
N MET A 139 4.26 3.57 2.32
CA MET A 139 5.42 2.87 2.87
C MET A 139 6.29 2.29 1.78
N GLY A 140 7.59 2.37 1.95
CA GLY A 140 8.56 1.84 0.99
C GLY A 140 9.92 1.57 1.62
N GLY A 141 10.88 1.23 0.77
CA GLY A 141 12.28 1.11 1.13
C GLY A 141 13.12 2.22 0.50
N VAL A 142 14.16 2.64 1.17
CA VAL A 142 15.21 3.49 0.60
C VAL A 142 16.53 2.73 0.56
N PRO A 143 17.14 2.57 -0.65
CA PRO A 143 18.38 1.86 -0.76
C PRO A 143 19.54 2.69 -0.19
N VAL A 144 20.32 2.08 0.71
CA VAL A 144 21.51 2.64 1.31
C VAL A 144 22.63 1.60 1.33
N ALA A 145 23.88 2.02 1.23
CA ALA A 145 25.02 1.10 1.16
C ALA A 145 25.19 0.29 2.49
N ALA A 146 24.96 0.92 3.62
CA ALA A 146 25.02 0.30 4.94
C ALA A 146 23.72 0.58 5.71
N PRO A 147 22.68 -0.27 5.55
CA PRO A 147 21.41 -0.07 6.21
C PRO A 147 21.52 -0.10 7.72
N LYS A 148 20.93 0.90 8.37
CA LYS A 148 20.69 0.91 9.81
C LYS A 148 19.21 0.59 10.05
N LYS A 149 18.84 0.28 11.29
CA LYS A 149 17.42 0.10 11.66
C LYS A 149 16.71 1.45 11.78
N GLU A 150 16.75 2.25 10.72
CA GLU A 150 16.17 3.59 10.65
C GLU A 150 14.98 3.62 9.69
N VAL A 151 13.96 4.39 10.05
CA VAL A 151 12.85 4.70 9.17
C VAL A 151 12.90 6.20 8.87
N TYR A 152 13.04 6.52 7.59
CA TYR A 152 13.00 7.90 7.12
C TYR A 152 11.57 8.34 6.87
N VAL A 153 11.30 9.63 7.06
CA VAL A 153 9.99 10.23 6.82
C VAL A 153 10.08 11.44 5.89
N ALA A 154 9.13 11.51 4.97
CA ALA A 154 8.74 12.72 4.23
C ALA A 154 7.26 12.97 4.47
N ALA A 155 6.81 14.23 4.49
CA ALA A 155 5.44 14.59 4.81
C ALA A 155 4.89 15.69 3.90
N THR A 156 3.58 15.85 3.85
CA THR A 156 2.89 16.90 3.10
C THR A 156 2.97 18.26 3.80
N SER A 157 3.19 18.28 5.12
CA SER A 157 3.31 19.50 5.91
C SER A 157 4.40 19.41 6.99
N PRO A 158 4.95 20.57 7.44
CA PRO A 158 5.95 20.60 8.51
C PRO A 158 5.43 20.07 9.83
N ALA A 159 4.15 20.28 10.13
CA ALA A 159 3.54 19.81 11.38
C ALA A 159 3.51 18.28 11.44
N LEU A 160 3.10 17.62 10.35
CA LEU A 160 3.13 16.17 10.24
C LEU A 160 4.56 15.63 10.31
N LEU A 161 5.51 16.30 9.64
CA LEU A 161 6.91 15.90 9.68
C LEU A 161 7.42 15.88 11.12
N LYS A 162 7.15 16.95 11.89
CA LYS A 162 7.51 17.05 13.30
C LYS A 162 6.87 15.93 14.13
N ASP A 163 5.57 15.71 13.99
CA ASP A 163 4.85 14.66 14.75
C ASP A 163 5.47 13.27 14.52
N ILE A 164 5.88 12.96 13.30
CA ILE A 164 6.45 11.65 12.99
C ILE A 164 7.92 11.53 13.43
N THR A 165 8.68 12.62 13.37
CA THR A 165 10.06 12.63 13.91
C THR A 165 10.07 12.49 15.43
N ASP A 166 9.13 13.10 16.14
CA ASP A 166 8.96 12.95 17.59
C ASP A 166 8.65 11.48 17.99
N LYS A 167 8.12 10.67 17.04
CA LYS A 167 7.89 9.22 17.21
C LYS A 167 9.10 8.34 16.86
N GLY A 168 10.21 8.94 16.43
CA GLY A 168 11.49 8.26 16.18
C GLY A 168 11.87 8.08 14.72
N ALA A 169 11.18 8.72 13.78
CA ALA A 169 11.60 8.74 12.39
C ALA A 169 12.74 9.73 12.15
N VAL A 170 13.55 9.47 11.13
CA VAL A 170 14.61 10.37 10.65
C VAL A 170 14.07 11.12 9.43
N ILE A 171 14.32 12.42 9.35
CA ILE A 171 13.88 13.20 8.18
C ILE A 171 14.55 12.67 6.92
N TYR A 172 13.73 12.30 5.90
CA TYR A 172 14.24 12.07 4.55
C TYR A 172 14.53 13.44 3.91
N GLY A 173 15.76 13.84 4.00
CA GLY A 173 16.19 15.17 3.62
C GLY A 173 16.03 15.44 2.12
N LYS A 174 17.09 15.95 1.46
CA LYS A 174 17.05 16.23 0.03
C LYS A 174 17.14 14.94 -0.78
N GLY A 175 16.08 14.63 -1.58
CA GLY A 175 16.05 13.40 -2.38
C GLY A 175 14.81 13.28 -3.26
N ARG A 176 14.64 12.07 -3.83
CA ARG A 176 13.48 11.68 -4.65
C ARG A 176 12.94 10.36 -4.12
N ILE A 177 11.62 10.24 -4.05
CA ILE A 177 10.92 8.99 -3.76
C ILE A 177 10.26 8.57 -5.08
N MET A 178 10.74 7.47 -5.66
CA MET A 178 10.30 7.01 -6.98
C MET A 178 9.10 6.05 -6.88
N GLY A 179 8.42 5.85 -8.03
CA GLY A 179 7.30 4.95 -8.20
C GLY A 179 6.04 5.42 -7.50
N GLY A 180 5.05 4.55 -7.39
CA GLY A 180 3.75 4.84 -6.77
C GLY A 180 3.85 5.31 -5.33
N THR A 181 4.87 4.88 -4.58
CA THR A 181 5.11 5.32 -3.19
C THR A 181 5.30 6.84 -3.09
N GLY A 182 6.19 7.40 -3.90
CA GLY A 182 6.41 8.86 -3.89
C GLY A 182 5.29 9.63 -4.56
N LEU A 183 4.81 9.10 -5.68
CA LEU A 183 3.83 9.78 -6.50
C LEU A 183 2.47 9.90 -5.80
N LEU A 184 2.00 8.85 -5.11
CA LEU A 184 0.76 8.91 -4.31
C LEU A 184 0.83 10.03 -3.26
N LEU A 185 1.94 10.17 -2.53
CA LEU A 185 2.09 11.26 -1.57
C LEU A 185 2.05 12.63 -2.24
N GLY A 186 2.76 12.78 -3.37
CA GLY A 186 2.81 14.04 -4.12
C GLY A 186 1.45 14.45 -4.69
N LEU A 187 0.71 13.50 -5.29
CA LEU A 187 -0.63 13.75 -5.84
C LEU A 187 -1.66 13.99 -4.72
N ALA A 188 -1.58 13.26 -3.61
CA ALA A 188 -2.41 13.48 -2.44
C ALA A 188 -2.26 14.92 -1.90
N LYS A 189 -1.01 15.40 -1.75
CA LYS A 189 -0.74 16.79 -1.39
C LYS A 189 -1.39 17.79 -2.36
N LYS A 190 -1.31 17.52 -3.67
CA LYS A 190 -1.95 18.38 -4.71
C LYS A 190 -3.47 18.39 -4.60
N ARG A 191 -4.07 17.34 -4.05
CA ARG A 191 -5.53 17.21 -3.80
C ARG A 191 -5.94 17.69 -2.41
N GLY A 192 -5.02 18.27 -1.62
CA GLY A 192 -5.30 18.78 -0.27
C GLY A 192 -5.38 17.69 0.81
N LEU A 193 -4.96 16.47 0.51
CA LEU A 193 -4.90 15.39 1.51
C LEU A 193 -3.62 15.48 2.34
N ASP A 194 -3.75 15.26 3.61
CA ASP A 194 -2.62 15.10 4.51
C ASP A 194 -1.96 13.72 4.35
N GLY A 195 -0.63 13.65 4.51
CA GLY A 195 0.04 12.37 4.39
C GLY A 195 1.52 12.36 4.72
N VAL A 196 2.01 11.14 4.94
CA VAL A 196 3.42 10.87 5.20
C VAL A 196 3.90 9.67 4.39
N CYS A 197 5.19 9.67 4.07
CA CYS A 197 5.89 8.53 3.50
C CYS A 197 6.91 8.00 4.50
N LEU A 198 6.84 6.71 4.81
CA LEU A 198 7.77 6.00 5.69
C LEU A 198 8.67 5.11 4.86
N LEU A 199 9.97 5.31 4.92
CA LEU A 199 10.94 4.59 4.14
C LEU A 199 11.92 3.83 5.04
N GLY A 200 11.83 2.52 5.06
CA GLY A 200 12.79 1.68 5.78
C GLY A 200 14.14 1.61 5.05
N SER A 201 15.23 1.79 5.79
CA SER A 201 16.59 1.67 5.31
C SER A 201 16.87 0.21 4.91
N THR A 202 17.29 -0.02 3.66
CA THR A 202 17.54 -1.35 3.10
C THR A 202 18.63 -1.33 2.05
N THR A 203 19.24 -2.47 1.72
CA THR A 203 20.10 -2.58 0.52
C THR A 203 19.27 -2.57 -0.77
N GLY A 204 18.00 -2.90 -0.68
CA GLY A 204 17.08 -2.96 -1.80
C GLY A 204 17.18 -4.22 -2.69
N MET A 205 18.23 -5.01 -2.55
CA MET A 205 18.53 -6.13 -3.46
C MET A 205 17.65 -7.36 -3.24
N ARG A 206 17.19 -7.57 -2.01
CA ARG A 206 16.34 -8.72 -1.61
C ARG A 206 15.25 -8.24 -0.68
N ALA A 207 14.23 -9.08 -0.49
CA ALA A 207 13.18 -8.82 0.50
C ALA A 207 13.80 -8.64 1.89
N ASP A 208 13.55 -7.48 2.49
CA ASP A 208 14.14 -7.07 3.78
C ASP A 208 13.06 -7.05 4.87
N ARG A 209 12.88 -8.20 5.52
CA ARG A 209 11.90 -8.34 6.60
C ARG A 209 12.24 -7.45 7.80
N GLY A 210 13.52 -7.23 8.08
CA GLY A 210 13.97 -6.38 9.19
C GLY A 210 13.54 -4.93 8.98
N ALA A 211 13.84 -4.36 7.80
CA ALA A 211 13.40 -3.01 7.46
C ALA A 211 11.87 -2.89 7.43
N GLY A 212 11.16 -3.90 6.90
CA GLY A 212 9.70 -3.96 6.92
C GLY A 212 9.13 -3.96 8.35
N LEU A 213 9.75 -4.68 9.27
CA LEU A 213 9.36 -4.69 10.68
C LEU A 213 9.56 -3.33 11.35
N GLU A 214 10.67 -2.62 11.10
CA GLU A 214 10.89 -1.29 11.67
C GLU A 214 9.86 -0.27 11.15
N VAL A 215 9.52 -0.32 9.85
CA VAL A 215 8.43 0.50 9.29
C VAL A 215 7.09 0.15 9.94
N PHE A 216 6.78 -1.12 10.13
CA PHE A 216 5.54 -1.55 10.79
C PHE A 216 5.47 -1.11 12.25
N LYS A 217 6.57 -1.18 13.01
CA LYS A 217 6.63 -0.68 14.41
C LYS A 217 6.35 0.81 14.48
N LEU A 218 6.97 1.62 13.61
CA LEU A 218 6.72 3.06 13.55
C LEU A 218 5.27 3.37 13.13
N LEU A 219 4.75 2.66 12.11
CA LEU A 219 3.35 2.77 11.69
C LEU A 219 2.40 2.50 12.86
N SER A 220 2.66 1.45 13.65
CA SER A 220 1.83 1.09 14.80
C SER A 220 1.80 2.20 15.87
N LYS A 221 2.95 2.86 16.12
CA LYS A 221 3.01 4.03 17.00
C LYS A 221 2.18 5.20 16.43
N ILE A 222 2.24 5.45 15.13
CA ILE A 222 1.46 6.50 14.46
C ILE A 222 -0.03 6.23 14.57
N LEU A 223 -0.45 4.97 14.42
CA LEU A 223 -1.85 4.54 14.52
C LEU A 223 -2.33 4.44 15.99
N GLY A 224 -1.45 4.65 16.96
CA GLY A 224 -1.78 4.55 18.40
C GLY A 224 -2.06 3.10 18.84
N THR A 225 -1.52 2.12 18.13
CA THR A 225 -1.62 0.70 18.45
C THR A 225 -0.25 0.20 18.89
N GLU A 226 -0.10 -0.23 20.14
CA GLU A 226 1.16 -0.80 20.59
C GLU A 226 1.28 -2.25 20.11
N VAL A 227 2.32 -2.53 19.34
CA VAL A 227 2.75 -3.90 19.06
C VAL A 227 3.52 -4.38 20.30
N LYS A 228 2.88 -5.15 21.17
CA LYS A 228 3.60 -5.90 22.19
C LYS A 228 4.59 -6.82 21.45
N GLU A 229 5.83 -6.89 21.93
CA GLU A 229 6.93 -7.68 21.33
C GLU A 229 6.58 -9.18 21.26
N ALA A 230 5.80 -9.59 20.27
CA ALA A 230 5.48 -10.99 20.00
C ALA A 230 5.10 -11.16 18.52
N LEU A 231 6.10 -11.00 17.64
CA LEU A 231 6.02 -11.45 16.23
C LEU A 231 7.31 -12.20 15.84
#